data_44774b2c724a4deed8f616a2e4fa6cbc
#
_entry.id   44774b2c724a4deed8f616a2e4fa6cbc
#
_cell.length_a   1.000
_cell.length_b   1.000
_cell.length_c   1.000
_cell.angle_alpha   90.00
_cell.angle_beta   90.00
_cell.angle_gamma   90.00
#
_symmetry.space_group_name_H-M   'P 1'
#
loop_
_entity.id
_entity.type
_entity.pdbx_description
1 polymer ?
#
loop_
_entity_poly.entity_id
_entity_poly.type
_entity_poly.pdbx_seq_one_letter_code
_entity_poly.pdbx_strand_id
1 'polypeptide(L)'
;MSDTHSPTYSGPQRIFSGIQPTGNLHLGNYLGALKKFVDLQEEGWDAVYAVVDLHAITMPVEKGALISQTRQIAAAFLACGVDPKKSILYAQSSVKAHVELAWIFNCVARMGWVERMTQFKDKAGKDAERASVGLFTYPVLQAADILAYKATHVPVGEDQKQHLELSRDIADRFNREYDAPGFFPLPEPLIKGPGARVMSLKDGSKKMSKSDPSELSRIALVDDADTIAKKIKKAKTDLLGDMPSEVEGLEGRPEVENLVGIYAALSGETVEAVLKQYGGQGFGVFKPALAEVTVNHLAPITQRFREILDDVSFIDSVLKDGAERADAMSAPVIREVRELVGFWGA
;
A
#
# COMPACT_ATOMS: atom_id res chain seq x y z
N MET A 1 27.60 -29.39 -15.38
CA MET A 1 27.06 -28.78 -14.17
C MET A 1 25.55 -28.90 -14.31
N SER A 2 24.95 -29.82 -13.56
CA SER A 2 23.53 -30.13 -13.65
C SER A 2 22.74 -28.97 -13.05
N ASP A 3 21.92 -28.29 -13.87
CA ASP A 3 20.85 -27.42 -13.41
C ASP A 3 19.86 -28.25 -12.58
N THR A 4 20.16 -28.38 -11.30
CA THR A 4 19.16 -28.88 -10.35
C THR A 4 18.16 -27.74 -10.13
N HIS A 5 17.08 -27.76 -10.89
CA HIS A 5 15.89 -26.95 -10.59
C HIS A 5 15.48 -27.28 -9.15
N SER A 6 15.73 -26.34 -8.24
CA SER A 6 15.15 -26.43 -6.90
C SER A 6 13.63 -26.54 -7.06
N PRO A 7 12.95 -27.42 -6.32
CA PRO A 7 11.50 -27.53 -6.40
C PRO A 7 10.85 -26.16 -6.18
N THR A 8 10.02 -25.74 -7.13
CA THR A 8 9.25 -24.52 -7.03
C THR A 8 8.08 -24.70 -6.05
N TYR A 9 7.73 -23.66 -5.33
CA TYR A 9 6.54 -23.64 -4.50
C TYR A 9 5.30 -24.06 -5.30
N SER A 10 4.54 -25.02 -4.78
CA SER A 10 3.35 -25.61 -5.45
C SER A 10 2.02 -25.29 -4.75
N GLY A 11 2.05 -24.44 -3.74
CA GLY A 11 0.84 -24.03 -3.01
C GLY A 11 -0.02 -23.01 -3.77
N PRO A 12 -1.12 -22.54 -3.15
CA PRO A 12 -2.05 -21.60 -3.77
C PRO A 12 -1.38 -20.25 -4.08
N GLN A 13 -1.85 -19.60 -5.14
CA GLN A 13 -1.48 -18.22 -5.41
C GLN A 13 -2.23 -17.30 -4.45
N ARG A 14 -1.49 -16.45 -3.74
CA ARG A 14 -2.02 -15.55 -2.73
C ARG A 14 -1.37 -14.19 -2.80
N ILE A 15 -2.17 -13.18 -2.49
CA ILE A 15 -1.71 -11.79 -2.38
C ILE A 15 -1.60 -11.41 -0.90
N PHE A 16 -0.52 -10.73 -0.55
CA PHE A 16 -0.41 -9.98 0.70
C PHE A 16 -0.16 -8.51 0.41
N SER A 17 -0.84 -7.64 1.12
CA SER A 17 -0.52 -6.21 1.16
C SER A 17 -1.00 -5.55 2.44
N GLY A 18 -0.50 -4.35 2.72
CA GLY A 18 -0.88 -3.63 3.93
C GLY A 18 -0.72 -2.12 3.83
N ILE A 19 -1.46 -1.42 4.71
CA ILE A 19 -1.39 0.03 4.84
C ILE A 19 -1.09 0.39 6.29
N GLN A 20 -0.10 1.27 6.50
CA GLN A 20 0.23 1.77 7.84
C GLN A 20 -0.87 2.70 8.37
N PRO A 21 -1.24 2.57 9.66
CA PRO A 21 -2.21 3.44 10.32
C PRO A 21 -1.59 4.80 10.68
N THR A 22 -1.24 5.59 9.66
CA THR A 22 -0.59 6.89 9.81
C THR A 22 -1.42 7.99 9.14
N GLY A 23 -2.26 8.69 9.92
CA GLY A 23 -3.05 9.83 9.46
C GLY A 23 -4.10 9.52 8.37
N ASN A 24 -4.80 10.56 7.93
CA ASN A 24 -5.87 10.43 6.94
C ASN A 24 -5.35 10.00 5.57
N LEU A 25 -6.06 9.06 4.94
CA LEU A 25 -5.80 8.66 3.57
C LEU A 25 -6.22 9.76 2.59
N HIS A 26 -5.51 9.84 1.49
CA HIS A 26 -5.75 10.78 0.41
C HIS A 26 -5.92 10.06 -0.93
N LEU A 27 -6.33 10.79 -1.97
CA LEU A 27 -6.56 10.29 -3.32
C LEU A 27 -5.40 9.43 -3.86
N GLY A 28 -4.16 9.81 -3.55
CA GLY A 28 -2.97 9.02 -3.95
C GLY A 28 -2.90 7.64 -3.28
N ASN A 29 -3.39 7.49 -2.04
CA ASN A 29 -3.50 6.18 -1.38
C ASN A 29 -4.64 5.35 -2.00
N TYR A 30 -5.75 6.00 -2.32
CA TYR A 30 -6.89 5.36 -2.94
C TYR A 30 -6.52 4.79 -4.33
N LEU A 31 -6.06 5.65 -5.24
CA LEU A 31 -5.71 5.24 -6.62
C LEU A 31 -4.44 4.38 -6.68
N GLY A 32 -3.50 4.62 -5.78
CA GLY A 32 -2.23 3.89 -5.75
C GLY A 32 -2.31 2.49 -5.12
N ALA A 33 -3.26 2.26 -4.21
CA ALA A 33 -3.35 1.01 -3.46
C ALA A 33 -4.78 0.49 -3.31
N LEU A 34 -5.68 1.19 -2.60
CA LEU A 34 -6.99 0.64 -2.21
C LEU A 34 -7.85 0.21 -3.40
N LYS A 35 -7.90 1.02 -4.46
CA LYS A 35 -8.61 0.66 -5.69
C LYS A 35 -8.08 -0.64 -6.29
N LYS A 36 -6.75 -0.80 -6.33
CA LYS A 36 -6.12 -2.03 -6.83
C LYS A 36 -6.45 -3.25 -5.98
N PHE A 37 -6.57 -3.09 -4.66
CA PHE A 37 -6.95 -4.19 -3.76
C PHE A 37 -8.36 -4.67 -4.05
N VAL A 38 -9.27 -3.73 -4.31
CA VAL A 38 -10.65 -4.07 -4.71
C VAL A 38 -10.67 -4.75 -6.08
N ASP A 39 -9.94 -4.20 -7.06
CA ASP A 39 -9.87 -4.79 -8.40
C ASP A 39 -9.34 -6.26 -8.34
N LEU A 40 -8.30 -6.52 -7.54
CA LEU A 40 -7.75 -7.85 -7.32
C LEU A 40 -8.73 -8.80 -6.61
N GLN A 41 -9.45 -8.29 -5.62
CA GLN A 41 -10.51 -9.05 -4.95
C GLN A 41 -11.60 -9.49 -5.94
N GLU A 42 -12.05 -8.57 -6.82
CA GLU A 42 -13.10 -8.87 -7.82
C GLU A 42 -12.59 -9.83 -8.92
N GLU A 43 -11.30 -9.87 -9.17
CA GLU A 43 -10.66 -10.87 -10.03
C GLU A 43 -10.56 -12.27 -9.38
N GLY A 44 -10.93 -12.39 -8.10
CA GLY A 44 -10.98 -13.67 -7.38
C GLY A 44 -9.64 -14.10 -6.76
N TRP A 45 -8.70 -13.19 -6.55
CA TRP A 45 -7.48 -13.51 -5.84
C TRP A 45 -7.73 -13.84 -4.36
N ASP A 46 -7.02 -14.84 -3.85
CA ASP A 46 -6.91 -15.10 -2.40
C ASP A 46 -6.07 -13.98 -1.76
N ALA A 47 -6.73 -13.01 -1.16
CA ALA A 47 -6.10 -11.76 -0.72
C ALA A 47 -6.13 -11.60 0.81
N VAL A 48 -4.96 -11.27 1.36
CA VAL A 48 -4.74 -10.99 2.78
C VAL A 48 -4.27 -9.54 2.91
N TYR A 49 -5.08 -8.71 3.54
CA TYR A 49 -4.81 -7.29 3.76
C TYR A 49 -4.64 -7.00 5.25
N ALA A 50 -3.59 -6.27 5.58
CA ALA A 50 -3.28 -5.90 6.96
C ALA A 50 -3.26 -4.38 7.17
N VAL A 51 -3.80 -3.94 8.30
CA VAL A 51 -3.43 -2.64 8.86
C VAL A 51 -2.12 -2.87 9.61
N VAL A 52 -0.99 -2.38 9.05
CA VAL A 52 0.35 -2.74 9.54
C VAL A 52 0.81 -1.81 10.66
N ASP A 53 0.23 -2.00 11.83
CA ASP A 53 0.43 -1.21 13.04
C ASP A 53 1.78 -1.48 13.73
N LEU A 54 2.38 -2.67 13.57
CA LEU A 54 3.76 -2.94 14.01
C LEU A 54 4.78 -2.11 13.21
N HIS A 55 4.54 -1.89 11.92
CA HIS A 55 5.39 -0.98 11.14
C HIS A 55 5.21 0.48 11.57
N ALA A 56 4.04 0.88 12.02
CA ALA A 56 3.79 2.25 12.45
C ALA A 56 4.65 2.64 13.65
N ILE A 57 4.86 1.73 14.61
CA ILE A 57 5.64 2.00 15.83
C ILE A 57 7.16 2.06 15.61
N THR A 58 7.65 1.82 14.38
CA THR A 58 9.06 2.07 14.03
C THR A 58 9.41 3.55 14.08
N MET A 59 8.41 4.41 13.99
CA MET A 59 8.48 5.85 14.22
C MET A 59 7.68 6.23 15.47
N PRO A 60 7.97 7.36 16.12
CA PRO A 60 7.19 7.82 17.26
C PRO A 60 5.70 7.95 16.94
N VAL A 61 4.85 7.30 17.73
CA VAL A 61 3.39 7.39 17.65
C VAL A 61 2.88 8.00 18.93
N GLU A 62 1.93 8.92 18.84
CA GLU A 62 1.27 9.50 20.01
C GLU A 62 0.56 8.42 20.83
N LYS A 63 0.69 8.49 22.16
CA LYS A 63 0.07 7.52 23.05
C LYS A 63 -1.44 7.45 22.87
N GLY A 64 -1.96 6.26 22.58
CA GLY A 64 -3.38 6.02 22.37
C GLY A 64 -3.90 6.30 20.96
N ALA A 65 -3.13 6.95 20.08
CA ALA A 65 -3.56 7.25 18.73
C ALA A 65 -3.64 6.00 17.82
N LEU A 66 -2.85 4.98 18.09
CA LEU A 66 -2.73 3.82 17.21
C LEU A 66 -4.05 3.07 17.03
N ILE A 67 -4.85 2.91 18.07
CA ILE A 67 -6.16 2.23 18.02
C ILE A 67 -7.11 2.98 17.06
N SER A 68 -7.25 4.29 17.25
CA SER A 68 -8.15 5.10 16.41
C SER A 68 -7.66 5.15 14.96
N GLN A 69 -6.36 5.24 14.73
CA GLN A 69 -5.76 5.23 13.40
C GLN A 69 -5.94 3.86 12.71
N THR A 70 -5.79 2.75 13.45
CA THR A 70 -6.05 1.40 12.93
C THR A 70 -7.49 1.25 12.47
N ARG A 71 -8.46 1.71 13.27
CA ARG A 71 -9.88 1.71 12.90
C ARG A 71 -10.15 2.59 11.68
N GLN A 72 -9.53 3.76 11.60
CA GLN A 72 -9.68 4.64 10.43
C GLN A 72 -9.18 3.98 9.14
N ILE A 73 -8.04 3.31 9.18
CA ILE A 73 -7.52 2.61 8.00
C ILE A 73 -8.40 1.42 7.64
N ALA A 74 -8.85 0.62 8.62
CA ALA A 74 -9.79 -0.48 8.37
C ALA A 74 -11.10 0.04 7.75
N ALA A 75 -11.68 1.11 8.30
CA ALA A 75 -12.86 1.76 7.72
C ALA A 75 -12.64 2.24 6.28
N ALA A 76 -11.44 2.74 5.96
CA ALA A 76 -11.11 3.15 4.60
C ALA A 76 -11.02 1.96 3.63
N PHE A 77 -10.44 0.83 4.04
CA PHE A 77 -10.48 -0.40 3.23
C PHE A 77 -11.92 -0.79 2.90
N LEU A 78 -12.78 -0.85 3.91
CA LEU A 78 -14.19 -1.23 3.77
C LEU A 78 -15.00 -0.23 2.93
N ALA A 79 -14.77 1.07 3.14
CA ALA A 79 -15.44 2.13 2.39
C ALA A 79 -15.06 2.14 0.92
N CYS A 80 -13.80 1.83 0.61
CA CYS A 80 -13.31 1.72 -0.78
C CYS A 80 -13.79 0.45 -1.49
N GLY A 81 -14.40 -0.52 -0.77
CA GLY A 81 -15.00 -1.70 -1.37
C GLY A 81 -14.32 -3.03 -1.06
N VAL A 82 -13.33 -3.06 -0.15
CA VAL A 82 -12.82 -4.34 0.35
C VAL A 82 -13.92 -5.05 1.12
N ASP A 83 -14.30 -6.23 0.65
CA ASP A 83 -15.30 -7.09 1.27
C ASP A 83 -14.61 -8.09 2.22
N PRO A 84 -14.84 -7.99 3.54
CA PRO A 84 -14.22 -8.88 4.51
C PRO A 84 -14.64 -10.35 4.38
N LYS A 85 -15.70 -10.65 3.60
CA LYS A 85 -16.11 -12.03 3.28
C LYS A 85 -15.26 -12.62 2.16
N LYS A 86 -14.77 -11.79 1.23
CA LYS A 86 -13.94 -12.22 0.09
C LYS A 86 -12.45 -12.18 0.44
N SER A 87 -12.00 -11.15 1.15
CA SER A 87 -10.61 -10.94 1.55
C SER A 87 -10.46 -10.98 3.06
N ILE A 88 -9.27 -11.30 3.56
CA ILE A 88 -8.95 -11.18 4.99
C ILE A 88 -8.50 -9.74 5.24
N LEU A 89 -9.11 -9.06 6.23
CA LEU A 89 -8.70 -7.73 6.70
C LEU A 89 -8.53 -7.73 8.22
N TYR A 90 -7.33 -7.43 8.71
CA TYR A 90 -7.01 -7.49 10.14
C TYR A 90 -5.95 -6.45 10.54
N ALA A 91 -5.75 -6.27 11.86
CA ALA A 91 -4.63 -5.51 12.41
C ALA A 91 -3.42 -6.44 12.60
N GLN A 92 -2.26 -6.07 12.06
CA GLN A 92 -1.05 -6.90 12.04
C GLN A 92 -0.66 -7.40 13.45
N SER A 93 -0.71 -6.53 14.45
CA SER A 93 -0.34 -6.84 15.83
C SER A 93 -1.24 -7.90 16.50
N SER A 94 -2.41 -8.18 15.94
CA SER A 94 -3.32 -9.20 16.48
C SER A 94 -2.90 -10.63 16.11
N VAL A 95 -1.97 -10.82 15.18
CA VAL A 95 -1.46 -12.13 14.73
C VAL A 95 0.01 -12.29 15.12
N LYS A 96 0.31 -13.23 16.01
CA LYS A 96 1.66 -13.41 16.58
C LYS A 96 2.70 -13.90 15.58
N ALA A 97 2.27 -14.56 14.52
CA ALA A 97 3.13 -15.12 13.47
C ALA A 97 4.10 -14.08 12.89
N HIS A 98 3.66 -12.84 12.74
CA HIS A 98 4.50 -11.76 12.19
C HIS A 98 5.77 -11.51 13.01
N VAL A 99 5.63 -11.36 14.33
CA VAL A 99 6.78 -11.06 15.20
C VAL A 99 7.67 -12.28 15.42
N GLU A 100 7.09 -13.48 15.51
CA GLU A 100 7.85 -14.71 15.65
C GLU A 100 8.69 -14.99 14.41
N LEU A 101 8.06 -14.91 13.24
CA LEU A 101 8.76 -15.13 11.97
C LEU A 101 9.78 -14.02 11.69
N ALA A 102 9.49 -12.77 12.03
CA ALA A 102 10.43 -11.67 11.91
C ALA A 102 11.70 -11.91 12.75
N TRP A 103 11.58 -12.46 13.96
CA TRP A 103 12.74 -12.82 14.75
C TRP A 103 13.59 -13.91 14.07
N ILE A 104 12.94 -14.98 13.60
CA ILE A 104 13.63 -16.07 12.90
C ILE A 104 14.33 -15.51 11.64
N PHE A 105 13.65 -14.68 10.88
CA PHE A 105 14.21 -14.07 9.67
C PHE A 105 15.33 -13.05 9.95
N ASN A 106 15.32 -12.37 11.09
CA ASN A 106 16.47 -11.57 11.51
C ASN A 106 17.73 -12.44 11.72
N CYS A 107 17.56 -13.73 12.08
CA CYS A 107 18.67 -14.68 12.20
C CYS A 107 19.09 -15.26 10.83
N VAL A 108 18.22 -15.24 9.83
CA VAL A 108 18.49 -15.69 8.45
C VAL A 108 19.07 -14.57 7.60
N ALA A 109 18.52 -13.36 7.70
CA ALA A 109 18.94 -12.20 6.91
C ALA A 109 20.40 -11.78 7.22
N ARG A 110 21.06 -11.17 6.24
CA ARG A 110 22.42 -10.66 6.42
C ARG A 110 22.40 -9.16 6.65
N MET A 111 23.26 -8.68 7.55
CA MET A 111 23.42 -7.24 7.81
C MET A 111 23.58 -6.42 6.52
N GLY A 112 24.48 -6.85 5.63
CA GLY A 112 24.72 -6.13 4.37
C GLY A 112 23.53 -6.10 3.41
N TRP A 113 22.50 -6.95 3.59
CA TRP A 113 21.25 -6.87 2.82
C TRP A 113 20.37 -5.71 3.35
N VAL A 114 20.27 -5.61 4.67
CA VAL A 114 19.45 -4.58 5.33
C VAL A 114 20.11 -3.21 5.22
N GLU A 115 21.44 -3.11 5.32
CA GLU A 115 22.21 -1.86 5.18
C GLU A 115 22.07 -1.20 3.79
N ARG A 116 21.79 -2.00 2.75
CA ARG A 116 21.57 -1.50 1.38
C ARG A 116 20.20 -0.86 1.17
N MET A 117 19.25 -1.05 2.12
CA MET A 117 17.91 -0.48 2.02
C MET A 117 17.96 1.06 2.08
N THR A 118 17.56 1.71 0.99
CA THR A 118 17.62 3.17 0.86
C THR A 118 16.67 3.89 1.80
N GLN A 119 15.51 3.31 2.06
CA GLN A 119 14.48 3.94 2.91
C GLN A 119 14.90 4.12 4.38
N PHE A 120 15.80 3.30 4.90
CA PHE A 120 16.37 3.55 6.24
C PHE A 120 17.11 4.90 6.27
N LYS A 121 17.96 5.15 5.26
CA LYS A 121 18.74 6.38 5.15
C LYS A 121 17.83 7.61 5.03
N ASP A 122 16.75 7.49 4.26
CA ASP A 122 15.79 8.57 4.03
C ASP A 122 15.00 8.91 5.31
N LYS A 123 14.56 7.89 6.07
CA LYS A 123 13.76 8.06 7.29
C LYS A 123 14.59 8.42 8.53
N ALA A 124 15.78 7.86 8.66
CA ALA A 124 16.69 8.16 9.78
C ALA A 124 17.29 9.56 9.66
N GLY A 125 17.40 10.11 8.44
CA GLY A 125 17.94 11.44 8.19
C GLY A 125 19.38 11.61 8.71
N LYS A 126 19.69 12.79 9.26
CA LYS A 126 21.01 13.12 9.80
C LYS A 126 21.29 12.48 11.18
N ASP A 127 20.25 12.00 11.88
CA ASP A 127 20.32 11.45 13.24
C ASP A 127 20.19 9.92 13.25
N ALA A 128 20.86 9.24 12.33
CA ALA A 128 20.79 7.77 12.18
C ALA A 128 21.09 7.02 13.49
N GLU A 129 21.97 7.59 14.36
CA GLU A 129 22.30 7.02 15.68
C GLU A 129 21.13 7.00 16.66
N ARG A 130 20.11 7.84 16.45
CA ARG A 130 18.91 7.94 17.27
C ARG A 130 17.75 7.12 16.71
N ALA A 131 17.91 6.54 15.52
CA ALA A 131 16.91 5.70 14.91
C ALA A 131 16.71 4.40 15.73
N SER A 132 15.46 3.95 15.85
CA SER A 132 15.19 2.67 16.52
C SER A 132 15.74 1.49 15.72
N VAL A 133 16.10 0.41 16.40
CA VAL A 133 16.48 -0.87 15.75
C VAL A 133 15.33 -1.35 14.84
N GLY A 134 14.08 -1.15 15.27
CA GLY A 134 12.90 -1.48 14.47
C GLY A 134 12.87 -0.74 13.12
N LEU A 135 13.31 0.53 13.07
CA LEU A 135 13.41 1.26 11.81
C LEU A 135 14.50 0.69 10.88
N PHE A 136 15.54 0.07 11.42
CA PHE A 136 16.55 -0.62 10.64
C PHE A 136 16.07 -1.99 10.14
N THR A 137 15.35 -2.75 10.98
CA THR A 137 14.95 -4.14 10.69
C THR A 137 13.54 -4.31 10.13
N TYR A 138 12.74 -3.22 9.98
CA TYR A 138 11.37 -3.36 9.46
C TYR A 138 11.27 -4.05 8.08
N PRO A 139 12.26 -4.01 7.17
CA PRO A 139 12.18 -4.77 5.93
C PRO A 139 12.16 -6.29 6.15
N VAL A 140 12.75 -6.76 7.25
CA VAL A 140 12.69 -8.18 7.66
C VAL A 140 11.30 -8.50 8.21
N LEU A 141 10.68 -7.59 8.98
CA LEU A 141 9.28 -7.72 9.40
C LEU A 141 8.34 -7.77 8.18
N GLN A 142 8.60 -6.96 7.16
CA GLN A 142 7.82 -7.00 5.91
C GLN A 142 7.95 -8.35 5.20
N ALA A 143 9.15 -8.94 5.18
CA ALA A 143 9.33 -10.30 4.66
C ALA A 143 8.53 -11.32 5.48
N ALA A 144 8.51 -11.19 6.80
CA ALA A 144 7.69 -12.03 7.67
C ALA A 144 6.19 -11.88 7.41
N ASP A 145 5.71 -10.66 7.17
CA ASP A 145 4.32 -10.39 6.82
C ASP A 145 3.88 -11.15 5.58
N ILE A 146 4.71 -11.14 4.54
CA ILE A 146 4.45 -11.79 3.25
C ILE A 146 4.51 -13.32 3.39
N LEU A 147 5.57 -13.80 4.04
CA LEU A 147 5.88 -15.23 4.08
C LEU A 147 5.08 -16.00 5.14
N ALA A 148 4.54 -15.32 6.17
CA ALA A 148 3.62 -15.94 7.14
C ALA A 148 2.39 -16.55 6.49
N TYR A 149 1.99 -16.02 5.34
CA TYR A 149 0.86 -16.51 4.54
C TYR A 149 1.30 -17.26 3.29
N LYS A 150 2.59 -17.50 3.10
CA LYS A 150 3.15 -18.05 1.86
C LYS A 150 2.62 -17.29 0.64
N ALA A 151 2.52 -15.95 0.74
CA ALA A 151 2.03 -15.10 -0.34
C ALA A 151 2.99 -15.13 -1.53
N THR A 152 2.43 -15.38 -2.71
CA THR A 152 3.18 -15.51 -3.96
C THR A 152 3.30 -14.18 -4.70
N HIS A 153 2.41 -13.24 -4.43
CA HIS A 153 2.36 -11.95 -5.10
C HIS A 153 2.14 -10.81 -4.11
N VAL A 154 2.79 -9.69 -4.39
CA VAL A 154 2.64 -8.47 -3.59
C VAL A 154 2.33 -7.31 -4.53
N PRO A 155 1.14 -6.67 -4.44
CA PRO A 155 0.85 -5.46 -5.20
C PRO A 155 1.71 -4.32 -4.65
N VAL A 156 2.73 -3.96 -5.39
CA VAL A 156 3.71 -2.95 -5.00
C VAL A 156 3.86 -1.84 -6.02
N GLY A 157 4.23 -0.64 -5.54
CA GLY A 157 4.80 0.40 -6.37
C GLY A 157 6.30 0.18 -6.59
N GLU A 158 6.87 0.96 -7.49
CA GLU A 158 8.31 0.90 -7.83
C GLU A 158 9.24 1.07 -6.62
N ASP A 159 8.82 1.89 -5.64
CA ASP A 159 9.55 2.21 -4.41
C ASP A 159 9.67 1.02 -3.44
N GLN A 160 8.86 -0.04 -3.62
CA GLN A 160 8.85 -1.23 -2.76
C GLN A 160 9.62 -2.42 -3.36
N LYS A 161 10.17 -2.30 -4.56
CA LYS A 161 10.89 -3.39 -5.24
C LYS A 161 12.05 -3.94 -4.40
N GLN A 162 12.86 -3.06 -3.78
CA GLN A 162 13.98 -3.49 -2.94
C GLN A 162 13.54 -4.32 -1.73
N HIS A 163 12.43 -3.97 -1.09
CA HIS A 163 11.91 -4.75 0.04
C HIS A 163 11.41 -6.12 -0.39
N LEU A 164 10.81 -6.19 -1.58
CA LEU A 164 10.35 -7.45 -2.12
C LEU A 164 11.53 -8.35 -2.53
N GLU A 165 12.60 -7.79 -3.11
CA GLU A 165 13.84 -8.49 -3.38
C GLU A 165 14.44 -9.07 -2.09
N LEU A 166 14.49 -8.28 -1.01
CA LEU A 166 14.92 -8.78 0.29
C LEU A 166 14.06 -9.94 0.79
N SER A 167 12.72 -9.86 0.62
CA SER A 167 11.81 -10.94 1.00
C SER A 167 12.09 -12.23 0.22
N ARG A 168 12.43 -12.11 -1.07
CA ARG A 168 12.85 -13.23 -1.93
C ARG A 168 14.18 -13.81 -1.46
N ASP A 169 15.18 -12.97 -1.16
CA ASP A 169 16.49 -13.39 -0.66
C ASP A 169 16.37 -14.16 0.67
N ILE A 170 15.50 -13.68 1.57
CA ILE A 170 15.24 -14.35 2.87
C ILE A 170 14.54 -15.69 2.64
N ALA A 171 13.52 -15.75 1.78
CA ALA A 171 12.79 -16.97 1.47
C ALA A 171 13.72 -18.03 0.85
N ASP A 172 14.49 -17.65 -0.17
CA ASP A 172 15.44 -18.53 -0.86
C ASP A 172 16.53 -19.05 0.11
N ARG A 173 17.06 -18.14 0.95
CA ARG A 173 18.06 -18.55 1.93
C ARG A 173 17.49 -19.49 2.99
N PHE A 174 16.29 -19.21 3.53
CA PHE A 174 15.63 -20.10 4.48
C PHE A 174 15.42 -21.48 3.87
N ASN A 175 14.86 -21.54 2.66
CA ASN A 175 14.61 -22.80 1.96
C ASN A 175 15.89 -23.65 1.80
N ARG A 176 17.03 -23.02 1.54
CA ARG A 176 18.32 -23.71 1.39
C ARG A 176 18.96 -24.07 2.73
N GLU A 177 18.91 -23.16 3.71
CA GLU A 177 19.60 -23.33 5.00
C GLU A 177 18.96 -24.46 5.84
N TYR A 178 17.64 -24.63 5.70
CA TYR A 178 16.88 -25.65 6.42
C TYR A 178 16.49 -26.86 5.57
N ASP A 179 17.13 -27.02 4.40
CA ASP A 179 16.89 -28.14 3.47
C ASP A 179 15.38 -28.36 3.16
N ALA A 180 14.66 -27.27 2.95
CA ALA A 180 13.23 -27.22 2.71
C ALA A 180 12.91 -26.54 1.36
N PRO A 181 13.34 -27.12 0.23
CA PRO A 181 13.21 -26.48 -1.08
C PRO A 181 11.74 -26.27 -1.45
N GLY A 182 11.38 -25.01 -1.80
CA GLY A 182 10.01 -24.61 -2.13
C GLY A 182 9.08 -24.48 -0.93
N PHE A 183 9.57 -24.49 0.29
CA PHE A 183 8.76 -24.27 1.49
C PHE A 183 8.15 -22.88 1.51
N PHE A 184 8.95 -21.84 1.31
CA PHE A 184 8.47 -20.50 1.04
C PHE A 184 8.47 -20.21 -0.46
N PRO A 185 7.42 -19.57 -1.00
CA PRO A 185 7.48 -19.00 -2.34
C PRO A 185 8.51 -17.87 -2.41
N LEU A 186 9.00 -17.59 -3.62
CA LEU A 186 9.73 -16.37 -3.91
C LEU A 186 8.73 -15.32 -4.40
N PRO A 187 8.24 -14.41 -3.54
CA PRO A 187 7.14 -13.53 -3.88
C PRO A 187 7.46 -12.61 -5.06
N GLU A 188 6.48 -12.44 -5.95
CA GLU A 188 6.64 -11.63 -7.17
C GLU A 188 5.89 -10.30 -7.05
N PRO A 189 6.43 -9.23 -7.67
CA PRO A 189 5.72 -7.97 -7.72
C PRO A 189 4.50 -8.08 -8.64
N LEU A 190 3.32 -7.73 -8.13
CA LEU A 190 2.13 -7.62 -8.96
C LEU A 190 1.97 -6.16 -9.42
N ILE A 191 2.55 -5.87 -10.60
CA ILE A 191 2.46 -4.56 -11.22
C ILE A 191 1.27 -4.59 -12.19
N LYS A 192 0.12 -4.08 -11.77
CA LYS A 192 -1.04 -3.93 -12.65
C LYS A 192 -1.24 -2.46 -13.03
N GLY A 193 -1.24 -2.25 -14.33
CA GLY A 193 -1.52 -0.96 -14.97
C GLY A 193 -0.50 0.15 -14.68
N PRO A 194 -0.55 1.25 -15.39
CA PRO A 194 0.15 2.45 -14.98
C PRO A 194 -0.45 2.86 -13.64
N GLY A 195 0.27 2.61 -12.55
CA GLY A 195 -0.14 3.08 -11.24
C GLY A 195 -0.31 4.59 -11.33
N ALA A 196 -1.52 5.09 -11.14
CA ALA A 196 -1.75 6.52 -11.09
C ALA A 196 -0.89 7.09 -9.96
N ARG A 197 0.31 7.55 -10.30
CA ARG A 197 1.19 8.25 -9.36
C ARG A 197 0.62 9.64 -9.16
N VAL A 198 -0.28 9.77 -8.21
CA VAL A 198 -0.91 11.06 -7.91
C VAL A 198 0.12 11.98 -7.27
N MET A 199 0.34 13.13 -7.90
CA MET A 199 1.27 14.14 -7.44
C MET A 199 0.53 15.22 -6.63
N SER A 200 1.30 16.04 -5.91
CA SER A 200 0.75 17.17 -5.15
C SER A 200 0.01 18.15 -6.05
N LEU A 201 -1.16 18.62 -5.62
CA LEU A 201 -1.89 19.65 -6.35
C LEU A 201 -1.18 21.01 -6.37
N LYS A 202 -0.11 21.20 -5.58
CA LYS A 202 0.70 22.43 -5.54
C LYS A 202 2.03 22.30 -6.23
N ASP A 203 2.49 21.07 -6.49
CA ASP A 203 3.78 20.79 -7.09
C ASP A 203 3.72 19.44 -7.80
N GLY A 204 3.50 19.46 -9.11
CA GLY A 204 3.38 18.25 -9.95
C GLY A 204 4.64 17.37 -9.99
N SER A 205 5.78 17.85 -9.49
CA SER A 205 7.01 17.08 -9.39
C SER A 205 7.11 16.24 -8.10
N LYS A 206 6.28 16.53 -7.08
CA LYS A 206 6.30 15.87 -5.77
C LYS A 206 5.09 14.96 -5.60
N LYS A 207 5.33 13.74 -5.11
CA LYS A 207 4.24 12.81 -4.78
C LYS A 207 3.29 13.43 -3.76
N MET A 208 1.97 13.25 -3.95
CA MET A 208 0.97 13.64 -2.95
C MET A 208 1.30 12.96 -1.61
N SER A 209 1.39 13.75 -0.55
CA SER A 209 1.87 13.29 0.75
C SER A 209 1.02 13.80 1.90
N LYS A 210 0.86 12.95 2.93
CA LYS A 210 0.22 13.31 4.20
C LYS A 210 1.04 14.32 5.00
N SER A 211 2.36 14.31 4.86
CA SER A 211 3.29 15.18 5.59
C SER A 211 3.46 16.57 4.99
N ASP A 212 2.84 16.86 3.83
CA ASP A 212 2.86 18.23 3.29
C ASP A 212 2.10 19.16 4.25
N PRO A 213 2.69 20.28 4.69
CA PRO A 213 2.05 21.21 5.60
C PRO A 213 0.79 21.88 5.01
N SER A 214 0.67 21.90 3.69
CA SER A 214 -0.49 22.49 3.00
C SER A 214 -1.58 21.48 2.75
N GLU A 215 -2.74 21.67 3.37
CA GLU A 215 -3.96 20.88 3.09
C GLU A 215 -4.44 21.01 1.62
N LEU A 216 -4.05 22.08 0.92
CA LEU A 216 -4.35 22.28 -0.50
C LEU A 216 -3.49 21.42 -1.44
N SER A 217 -2.48 20.73 -0.92
CA SER A 217 -1.61 19.86 -1.72
C SER A 217 -2.22 18.50 -2.03
N ARG A 218 -3.26 18.10 -1.29
CA ARG A 218 -3.88 16.77 -1.35
C ARG A 218 -5.39 16.82 -1.25
N ILE A 219 -6.05 15.83 -1.81
CA ILE A 219 -7.47 15.54 -1.60
C ILE A 219 -7.55 14.39 -0.59
N ALA A 220 -8.07 14.67 0.61
CA ALA A 220 -8.30 13.64 1.62
C ALA A 220 -9.58 12.86 1.30
N LEU A 221 -9.65 11.57 1.68
CA LEU A 221 -10.87 10.77 1.50
C LEU A 221 -12.03 11.24 2.37
N VAL A 222 -11.76 12.10 3.35
CA VAL A 222 -12.76 12.72 4.22
C VAL A 222 -13.25 14.10 3.71
N ASP A 223 -12.64 14.65 2.66
CA ASP A 223 -13.02 15.94 2.10
C ASP A 223 -14.46 15.89 1.55
N ASP A 224 -15.23 16.92 1.81
CA ASP A 224 -16.54 17.09 1.19
C ASP A 224 -16.42 17.67 -0.23
N ALA A 225 -17.57 17.71 -0.93
CA ALA A 225 -17.62 18.16 -2.32
C ALA A 225 -17.08 19.59 -2.51
N ASP A 226 -17.43 20.51 -1.62
CA ASP A 226 -17.00 21.92 -1.69
C ASP A 226 -15.48 22.03 -1.46
N THR A 227 -14.96 21.27 -0.51
CA THR A 227 -13.52 21.21 -0.23
C THR A 227 -12.75 20.63 -1.41
N ILE A 228 -13.22 19.55 -2.02
CA ILE A 228 -12.62 18.95 -3.22
C ILE A 228 -12.61 19.97 -4.36
N ALA A 229 -13.76 20.57 -4.67
CA ALA A 229 -13.87 21.57 -5.74
C ALA A 229 -12.94 22.77 -5.51
N LYS A 230 -12.86 23.26 -4.26
CA LYS A 230 -11.96 24.36 -3.87
C LYS A 230 -10.48 23.96 -4.05
N LYS A 231 -10.08 22.75 -3.66
CA LYS A 231 -8.71 22.25 -3.80
C LYS A 231 -8.31 22.11 -5.26
N ILE A 232 -9.18 21.56 -6.11
CA ILE A 232 -8.94 21.41 -7.55
C ILE A 232 -8.90 22.79 -8.23
N LYS A 233 -9.81 23.69 -7.91
CA LYS A 233 -9.77 25.07 -8.43
C LYS A 233 -8.43 25.75 -8.14
N LYS A 234 -7.86 25.54 -6.93
CA LYS A 234 -6.58 26.11 -6.49
C LYS A 234 -5.35 25.27 -6.88
N ALA A 235 -5.53 24.11 -7.49
CA ALA A 235 -4.43 23.30 -7.97
C ALA A 235 -3.56 24.11 -8.93
N LYS A 236 -2.23 23.93 -8.80
CA LYS A 236 -1.27 24.61 -9.67
C LYS A 236 -1.42 24.12 -11.12
N THR A 237 -1.27 25.01 -12.07
CA THR A 237 -1.13 24.75 -13.51
C THR A 237 0.04 25.60 -14.02
N ASP A 238 0.49 25.29 -15.22
CA ASP A 238 1.54 26.08 -15.88
C ASP A 238 1.01 27.40 -16.46
N LEU A 239 1.92 28.14 -17.09
CA LEU A 239 1.64 29.46 -17.65
C LEU A 239 1.17 29.42 -19.12
N LEU A 240 1.11 28.24 -19.76
CA LEU A 240 0.68 28.11 -21.18
C LEU A 240 -0.83 28.36 -21.34
N GLY A 241 -1.61 28.15 -20.29
CA GLY A 241 -3.00 28.57 -20.20
C GLY A 241 -4.02 27.61 -20.80
N ASP A 242 -3.62 26.65 -21.61
CA ASP A 242 -4.48 25.70 -22.31
C ASP A 242 -4.05 24.25 -22.10
N MET A 243 -4.98 23.33 -22.35
CA MET A 243 -4.78 21.90 -22.30
C MET A 243 -4.10 21.42 -23.59
N PRO A 244 -3.07 20.56 -23.53
CA PRO A 244 -2.53 19.91 -24.72
C PRO A 244 -3.56 18.96 -25.33
N SER A 245 -3.48 18.75 -26.65
CA SER A 245 -4.37 17.83 -27.38
C SER A 245 -3.81 16.41 -27.48
N GLU A 246 -2.52 16.23 -27.24
CA GLU A 246 -1.77 14.99 -27.41
C GLU A 246 -0.84 14.75 -26.22
N VAL A 247 -0.42 13.48 -26.01
CA VAL A 247 0.38 13.05 -24.86
C VAL A 247 1.76 13.75 -24.83
N GLU A 248 2.36 13.95 -26.00
CA GLU A 248 3.64 14.65 -26.16
C GLU A 248 3.59 16.07 -25.61
N GLY A 249 2.42 16.70 -25.65
CA GLY A 249 2.20 18.04 -25.08
C GLY A 249 2.20 18.10 -23.55
N LEU A 250 2.26 16.97 -22.87
CA LEU A 250 2.42 16.88 -21.40
C LEU A 250 3.89 16.95 -20.98
N GLU A 251 4.83 16.75 -21.89
CA GLU A 251 6.26 16.81 -21.60
C GLU A 251 6.64 18.18 -21.01
N GLY A 252 7.29 18.16 -19.84
CA GLY A 252 7.66 19.39 -19.11
C GLY A 252 6.49 20.10 -18.42
N ARG A 253 5.29 19.52 -18.37
CA ARG A 253 4.08 20.06 -17.77
C ARG A 253 3.54 19.19 -16.61
N PRO A 254 4.32 18.93 -15.55
CA PRO A 254 4.00 17.93 -14.52
C PRO A 254 2.69 18.21 -13.75
N GLU A 255 2.31 19.48 -13.59
CA GLU A 255 1.03 19.83 -12.98
C GLU A 255 -0.15 19.42 -13.84
N VAL A 256 -0.06 19.63 -15.18
CA VAL A 256 -1.12 19.28 -16.13
C VAL A 256 -1.21 17.76 -16.27
N GLU A 257 -0.07 17.09 -16.42
CA GLU A 257 0.03 15.63 -16.45
C GLU A 257 -0.65 15.00 -15.23
N ASN A 258 -0.38 15.54 -14.02
CA ASN A 258 -1.02 15.08 -12.78
C ASN A 258 -2.54 15.24 -12.81
N LEU A 259 -3.06 16.41 -13.22
CA LEU A 259 -4.51 16.66 -13.24
C LEU A 259 -5.21 15.79 -14.29
N VAL A 260 -4.61 15.62 -15.47
CA VAL A 260 -5.12 14.72 -16.54
C VAL A 260 -5.09 13.27 -16.06
N GLY A 261 -4.01 12.83 -15.41
CA GLY A 261 -3.88 11.48 -14.87
C GLY A 261 -4.92 11.19 -13.78
N ILE A 262 -5.23 12.17 -12.91
CA ILE A 262 -6.30 12.06 -11.92
C ILE A 262 -7.66 11.91 -12.61
N TYR A 263 -7.95 12.73 -13.62
CA TYR A 263 -9.20 12.66 -14.38
C TYR A 263 -9.37 11.27 -15.01
N ALA A 264 -8.38 10.83 -15.77
CA ALA A 264 -8.36 9.53 -16.44
C ALA A 264 -8.57 8.36 -15.45
N ALA A 265 -7.86 8.38 -14.32
CA ALA A 265 -7.97 7.32 -13.31
C ALA A 265 -9.35 7.24 -12.62
N LEU A 266 -10.04 8.38 -12.48
CA LEU A 266 -11.36 8.46 -11.84
C LEU A 266 -12.52 8.26 -12.81
N SER A 267 -12.39 8.72 -14.07
CA SER A 267 -13.40 8.51 -15.11
C SER A 267 -13.35 7.11 -15.73
N GLY A 268 -12.20 6.42 -15.64
CA GLY A 268 -11.94 5.17 -16.34
C GLY A 268 -11.56 5.37 -17.81
N GLU A 269 -11.31 6.60 -18.24
CA GLU A 269 -10.87 6.95 -19.58
C GLU A 269 -9.34 6.83 -19.71
N THR A 270 -8.83 6.80 -20.93
CA THR A 270 -7.38 6.90 -21.19
C THR A 270 -6.94 8.37 -21.16
N VAL A 271 -5.65 8.61 -20.91
CA VAL A 271 -5.06 9.96 -20.96
C VAL A 271 -5.29 10.60 -22.33
N GLU A 272 -5.14 9.84 -23.41
CA GLU A 272 -5.37 10.30 -24.78
C GLU A 272 -6.83 10.75 -25.00
N ALA A 273 -7.80 10.02 -24.44
CA ALA A 273 -9.22 10.37 -24.54
C ALA A 273 -9.53 11.70 -23.84
N VAL A 274 -8.97 11.89 -22.65
CA VAL A 274 -9.10 13.14 -21.87
C VAL A 274 -8.47 14.31 -22.61
N LEU A 275 -7.27 14.13 -23.17
CA LEU A 275 -6.59 15.17 -23.93
C LEU A 275 -7.34 15.53 -25.22
N LYS A 276 -7.90 14.54 -25.91
CA LYS A 276 -8.75 14.77 -27.08
C LYS A 276 -10.02 15.54 -26.75
N GLN A 277 -10.61 15.29 -25.56
CA GLN A 277 -11.83 15.96 -25.12
C GLN A 277 -11.59 17.43 -24.72
N TYR A 278 -10.48 17.71 -24.04
CA TYR A 278 -10.20 19.02 -23.45
C TYR A 278 -9.09 19.79 -24.16
N GLY A 279 -8.45 19.22 -25.16
CA GLY A 279 -7.35 19.84 -25.91
C GLY A 279 -7.71 21.20 -26.50
N GLY A 280 -6.83 22.17 -26.33
CA GLY A 280 -7.05 23.57 -26.73
C GLY A 280 -8.01 24.37 -25.86
N GLN A 281 -8.62 23.75 -24.84
CA GLN A 281 -9.49 24.45 -23.89
C GLN A 281 -8.67 24.97 -22.69
N GLY A 282 -9.11 26.08 -22.12
CA GLY A 282 -8.48 26.65 -20.92
C GLY A 282 -8.77 25.85 -19.65
N PHE A 283 -7.91 25.99 -18.63
CA PHE A 283 -8.10 25.36 -17.33
C PHE A 283 -9.39 25.76 -16.61
N GLY A 284 -10.01 26.88 -17.02
CA GLY A 284 -11.32 27.30 -16.54
C GLY A 284 -12.46 26.34 -16.91
N VAL A 285 -12.28 25.54 -17.96
CA VAL A 285 -13.22 24.49 -18.38
C VAL A 285 -12.82 23.14 -17.79
N PHE A 286 -11.55 22.78 -17.86
CA PHE A 286 -11.05 21.48 -17.42
C PHE A 286 -11.15 21.26 -15.91
N LYS A 287 -10.77 22.25 -15.08
CA LYS A 287 -10.78 22.08 -13.61
C LYS A 287 -12.19 21.88 -13.02
N PRO A 288 -13.24 22.58 -13.45
CA PRO A 288 -14.60 22.25 -13.04
C PRO A 288 -15.01 20.81 -13.40
N ALA A 289 -14.70 20.35 -14.60
CA ALA A 289 -14.98 18.98 -15.02
C ALA A 289 -14.19 17.94 -14.18
N LEU A 290 -12.90 18.20 -13.90
CA LEU A 290 -12.11 17.37 -12.99
C LEU A 290 -12.70 17.36 -11.58
N ALA A 291 -13.19 18.50 -11.07
CA ALA A 291 -13.81 18.57 -9.76
C ALA A 291 -15.10 17.74 -9.72
N GLU A 292 -15.93 17.83 -10.75
CA GLU A 292 -17.15 17.05 -10.87
C GLU A 292 -16.88 15.54 -10.87
N VAL A 293 -15.97 15.07 -11.73
CA VAL A 293 -15.57 13.66 -11.79
C VAL A 293 -15.02 13.20 -10.43
N THR A 294 -14.17 14.01 -9.79
CA THR A 294 -13.58 13.67 -8.49
C THR A 294 -14.64 13.58 -7.40
N VAL A 295 -15.55 14.55 -7.33
CA VAL A 295 -16.66 14.56 -6.35
C VAL A 295 -17.58 13.35 -6.58
N ASN A 296 -18.02 13.13 -7.81
CA ASN A 296 -18.93 12.02 -8.13
C ASN A 296 -18.32 10.65 -7.77
N HIS A 297 -17.01 10.50 -7.94
CA HIS A 297 -16.32 9.26 -7.61
C HIS A 297 -16.09 9.09 -6.10
N LEU A 298 -15.68 10.15 -5.40
CA LEU A 298 -15.30 10.06 -3.98
C LEU A 298 -16.48 10.22 -3.02
N ALA A 299 -17.56 10.92 -3.39
CA ALA A 299 -18.69 11.17 -2.50
C ALA A 299 -19.29 9.90 -1.87
N PRO A 300 -19.58 8.83 -2.65
CA PRO A 300 -20.11 7.58 -2.07
C PRO A 300 -19.09 6.90 -1.14
N ILE A 301 -17.78 6.97 -1.45
CA ILE A 301 -16.71 6.43 -0.61
C ILE A 301 -16.64 7.22 0.70
N THR A 302 -16.64 8.54 0.63
CA THR A 302 -16.58 9.44 1.80
C THR A 302 -17.79 9.24 2.71
N GLN A 303 -18.99 9.11 2.13
CA GLN A 303 -20.21 8.86 2.91
C GLN A 303 -20.10 7.51 3.63
N ARG A 304 -19.79 6.43 2.91
CA ARG A 304 -19.63 5.09 3.48
C ARG A 304 -18.53 5.05 4.55
N PHE A 305 -17.45 5.78 4.34
CA PHE A 305 -16.36 5.88 5.32
C PHE A 305 -16.82 6.48 6.65
N ARG A 306 -17.62 7.55 6.60
CA ARG A 306 -18.20 8.17 7.80
C ARG A 306 -19.15 7.23 8.52
N GLU A 307 -20.06 6.60 7.77
CA GLU A 307 -21.03 5.62 8.31
C GLU A 307 -20.30 4.45 9.02
N ILE A 308 -19.24 3.94 8.43
CA ILE A 308 -18.45 2.86 9.02
C ILE A 308 -17.68 3.34 10.26
N LEU A 309 -17.12 4.55 10.25
CA LEU A 309 -16.40 5.11 11.40
C LEU A 309 -17.32 5.33 12.63
N ASP A 310 -18.59 5.62 12.41
CA ASP A 310 -19.58 5.77 13.47
C ASP A 310 -19.96 4.42 14.10
N ASP A 311 -19.73 3.29 13.40
CA ASP A 311 -19.95 1.93 13.91
C ASP A 311 -18.62 1.24 14.28
N VAL A 312 -18.05 1.66 15.40
CA VAL A 312 -16.80 1.09 15.96
C VAL A 312 -16.92 -0.41 16.20
N SER A 313 -18.10 -0.89 16.62
CA SER A 313 -18.32 -2.33 16.89
C SER A 313 -18.26 -3.16 15.63
N PHE A 314 -18.76 -2.65 14.52
CA PHE A 314 -18.63 -3.30 13.23
C PHE A 314 -17.15 -3.39 12.79
N ILE A 315 -16.40 -2.28 12.88
CA ILE A 315 -14.96 -2.29 12.53
C ILE A 315 -14.20 -3.32 13.37
N ASP A 316 -14.42 -3.31 14.68
CA ASP A 316 -13.74 -4.23 15.62
C ASP A 316 -14.12 -5.69 15.32
N SER A 317 -15.37 -5.96 14.94
CA SER A 317 -15.81 -7.31 14.57
C SER A 317 -15.14 -7.80 13.29
N VAL A 318 -14.98 -6.94 12.29
CA VAL A 318 -14.27 -7.26 11.03
C VAL A 318 -12.79 -7.53 11.29
N LEU A 319 -12.13 -6.68 12.08
CA LEU A 319 -10.72 -6.86 12.41
C LEU A 319 -10.48 -8.14 13.22
N LYS A 320 -11.40 -8.48 14.13
CA LYS A 320 -11.33 -9.71 14.93
C LYS A 320 -11.51 -10.95 14.08
N ASP A 321 -12.55 -11.01 13.24
CA ASP A 321 -12.77 -12.13 12.30
C ASP A 321 -11.58 -12.30 11.37
N GLY A 322 -11.08 -11.19 10.81
CA GLY A 322 -9.90 -11.18 9.97
C GLY A 322 -8.66 -11.70 10.68
N ALA A 323 -8.46 -11.33 11.96
CA ALA A 323 -7.33 -11.82 12.76
C ALA A 323 -7.43 -13.32 13.04
N GLU A 324 -8.61 -13.84 13.36
CA GLU A 324 -8.84 -15.28 13.59
C GLU A 324 -8.55 -16.09 12.33
N ARG A 325 -9.00 -15.61 11.16
CA ARG A 325 -8.73 -16.25 9.86
C ARG A 325 -7.25 -16.16 9.47
N ALA A 326 -6.62 -15.02 9.69
CA ALA A 326 -5.18 -14.81 9.43
C ALA A 326 -4.31 -15.68 10.33
N ASP A 327 -4.66 -15.79 11.62
CA ASP A 327 -3.95 -16.66 12.57
C ASP A 327 -4.12 -18.14 12.18
N ALA A 328 -5.32 -18.59 11.86
CA ALA A 328 -5.58 -19.94 11.38
C ALA A 328 -4.78 -20.29 10.10
N MET A 329 -4.55 -19.31 9.23
CA MET A 329 -3.75 -19.49 8.00
C MET A 329 -2.25 -19.52 8.29
N SER A 330 -1.75 -18.70 9.19
CA SER A 330 -0.31 -18.59 9.51
C SER A 330 0.17 -19.62 10.53
N ALA A 331 -0.70 -20.10 11.43
CA ALA A 331 -0.32 -21.04 12.49
C ALA A 331 0.33 -22.35 11.98
N PRO A 332 -0.17 -23.01 10.89
CA PRO A 332 0.53 -24.16 10.30
C PRO A 332 1.93 -23.80 9.79
N VAL A 333 2.07 -22.64 9.15
CA VAL A 333 3.37 -22.17 8.63
C VAL A 333 4.37 -21.99 9.75
N ILE A 334 3.97 -21.33 10.84
CA ILE A 334 4.84 -21.13 12.02
C ILE A 334 5.23 -22.47 12.64
N ARG A 335 4.30 -23.41 12.79
CA ARG A 335 4.60 -24.75 13.32
C ARG A 335 5.66 -25.46 12.47
N GLU A 336 5.44 -25.51 11.15
CA GLU A 336 6.42 -26.11 10.22
C GLU A 336 7.80 -25.40 10.27
N VAL A 337 7.82 -24.08 10.36
CA VAL A 337 9.07 -23.31 10.56
C VAL A 337 9.77 -23.68 11.85
N ARG A 338 9.03 -23.83 12.96
CA ARG A 338 9.59 -24.21 14.26
C ARG A 338 10.22 -25.63 14.20
N GLU A 339 9.54 -26.56 13.51
CA GLU A 339 10.04 -27.91 13.27
C GLU A 339 11.34 -27.89 12.42
N LEU A 340 11.36 -27.13 11.32
CA LEU A 340 12.52 -26.98 10.44
C LEU A 340 13.72 -26.35 11.17
N VAL A 341 13.48 -25.33 11.99
CA VAL A 341 14.55 -24.70 12.80
C VAL A 341 15.02 -25.60 13.94
N GLY A 342 14.20 -26.56 14.36
CA GLY A 342 14.52 -27.49 15.42
C GLY A 342 14.29 -26.93 16.84
N PHE A 343 13.26 -26.11 17.02
CA PHE A 343 12.92 -25.58 18.35
C PHE A 343 12.34 -26.68 19.24
N TRP A 344 12.72 -26.62 20.53
CA TRP A 344 12.15 -27.52 21.53
C TRP A 344 10.63 -27.29 21.68
N GLY A 345 9.84 -28.38 21.66
CA GLY A 345 8.38 -28.29 21.76
C GLY A 345 7.69 -27.75 20.50
N ALA A 346 8.35 -27.88 19.34
CA ALA A 346 7.79 -27.55 18.03
C ALA A 346 6.62 -28.47 17.67
#